data_975573be167aaaa57615ac2e12cbb414
#
_entry.id   975573be167aaaa57615ac2e12cbb414
#
_cell.length_a   1.000
_cell.length_b   1.000
_cell.length_c   1.000
_cell.angle_alpha   90.00
_cell.angle_beta   90.00
_cell.angle_gamma   90.00
#
_symmetry.space_group_name_H-M   'P 1'
#
loop_
_entity.id
_entity.type
_entity.pdbx_description
1 polymer ?
#
loop_
_entity_poly.entity_id
_entity_poly.type
_entity_poly.pdbx_seq_one_letter_code
_entity_poly.pdbx_strand_id
1 'polypeptide(L)'
;MAKTTYHVPCGGLPPQSKRLADRAIFTESFAFIPGDVQTDIVTSFLPFWQETRLWVLARPLSGFAETFSHYLMEVGAGGGSQQPENDPTAQSVLFFVGGSATISFDGKQAELEAGSYVYLPAGLDWQLENTSSSPCHFHWIRKRYQPVEGIDPPDAFITTDAETTPIEMPDTDGVWATSRFVDPSDLRHDMHINIVTFQPGGKIPFAETHVMEHGLYVLQGRGVYYLNGRWIEVEPGDYMWLRAFCPQACYAAGKEPFRYLLYKDVNRHMPLTPLGNSL
;
A
#
# COMPACT_ATOMS: atom_id res chain seq x y z
N MET A 1 -13.00 -14.17 17.48
CA MET A 1 -12.08 -13.23 16.84
C MET A 1 -12.89 -12.38 15.86
N ALA A 2 -12.62 -11.09 15.77
CA ALA A 2 -13.24 -10.23 14.75
C ALA A 2 -12.78 -10.71 13.35
N LYS A 3 -13.70 -10.69 12.38
CA LYS A 3 -13.40 -11.08 11.00
C LYS A 3 -12.42 -10.08 10.39
N THR A 4 -11.35 -10.57 9.78
CA THR A 4 -10.44 -9.75 8.97
C THR A 4 -11.17 -9.25 7.72
N THR A 5 -11.11 -7.96 7.47
CA THR A 5 -11.70 -7.32 6.30
C THR A 5 -10.71 -6.35 5.66
N TYR A 6 -10.96 -6.06 4.39
CA TYR A 6 -10.18 -5.11 3.60
C TYR A 6 -11.13 -4.13 2.94
N HIS A 7 -10.83 -2.84 3.02
CA HIS A 7 -11.64 -1.85 2.35
C HIS A 7 -11.49 -1.97 0.84
N VAL A 8 -12.64 -1.94 0.14
CA VAL A 8 -12.76 -1.85 -1.31
C VAL A 8 -13.51 -0.55 -1.62
N PRO A 9 -13.01 0.32 -2.52
CA PRO A 9 -13.69 1.57 -2.85
C PRO A 9 -15.04 1.28 -3.50
N CYS A 10 -16.04 2.06 -3.14
CA CYS A 10 -17.39 1.93 -3.72
C CYS A 10 -17.49 2.53 -5.13
N GLY A 11 -16.59 3.43 -5.49
CA GLY A 11 -16.69 4.20 -6.74
C GLY A 11 -17.97 5.03 -6.78
N GLY A 12 -18.52 5.23 -8.00
CA GLY A 12 -19.73 5.99 -8.23
C GLY A 12 -19.51 7.50 -8.22
N LEU A 13 -20.62 8.26 -8.25
CA LEU A 13 -20.58 9.71 -8.14
C LEU A 13 -20.58 10.14 -6.68
N PRO A 14 -19.87 11.24 -6.33
CA PRO A 14 -19.90 11.75 -4.97
C PRO A 14 -21.32 12.24 -4.61
N PRO A 15 -21.78 12.02 -3.37
CA PRO A 15 -23.04 12.58 -2.91
C PRO A 15 -22.99 14.12 -2.96
N GLN A 16 -23.98 14.76 -3.59
CA GLN A 16 -24.01 16.24 -3.68
C GLN A 16 -24.13 16.94 -2.32
N SER A 17 -24.55 16.21 -1.29
CA SER A 17 -24.66 16.71 0.08
C SER A 17 -23.34 16.64 0.87
N LYS A 18 -22.31 15.95 0.37
CA LYS A 18 -21.00 15.83 0.99
C LYS A 18 -19.98 16.76 0.33
N ARG A 19 -19.21 17.47 1.14
CA ARG A 19 -18.02 18.19 0.67
C ARG A 19 -16.83 17.25 0.72
N LEU A 20 -16.40 16.76 -0.43
CA LEU A 20 -15.32 15.76 -0.55
C LEU A 20 -13.98 16.21 0.04
N ALA A 21 -13.70 17.50 -0.04
CA ALA A 21 -12.40 18.04 0.35
C ALA A 21 -12.32 18.51 1.82
N ASP A 22 -13.41 18.45 2.59
CA ASP A 22 -13.43 19.03 3.94
C ASP A 22 -12.45 18.35 4.92
N ARG A 23 -12.06 17.11 4.68
CA ARG A 23 -11.11 16.34 5.49
C ARG A 23 -9.71 16.28 4.89
N ALA A 24 -9.52 16.61 3.62
CA ALA A 24 -8.21 16.53 2.96
C ALA A 24 -7.24 17.54 3.57
N ILE A 25 -6.02 17.09 3.88
CA ILE A 25 -4.96 17.92 4.46
C ILE A 25 -3.67 17.70 3.67
N PHE A 26 -3.08 18.78 3.20
CA PHE A 26 -1.78 18.76 2.52
C PHE A 26 -0.83 19.71 3.22
N THR A 27 0.30 19.19 3.65
CA THR A 27 1.38 19.92 4.32
C THR A 27 2.73 19.49 3.76
N GLU A 28 3.80 20.14 4.17
CA GLU A 28 5.16 19.73 3.79
C GLU A 28 5.60 18.40 4.44
N SER A 29 4.96 17.99 5.55
CA SER A 29 5.37 16.82 6.33
C SER A 29 4.44 15.62 6.16
N PHE A 30 3.20 15.84 5.76
CA PHE A 30 2.25 14.77 5.49
C PHE A 30 1.11 15.23 4.56
N ALA A 31 0.49 14.25 3.90
CA ALA A 31 -0.79 14.41 3.23
C ALA A 31 -1.81 13.44 3.82
N PHE A 32 -3.06 13.89 3.97
CA PHE A 32 -4.20 13.05 4.30
C PHE A 32 -5.26 13.18 3.22
N ILE A 33 -5.63 12.05 2.62
CA ILE A 33 -6.61 11.95 1.55
C ILE A 33 -7.77 11.07 2.06
N PRO A 34 -8.96 11.64 2.28
CA PRO A 34 -10.10 10.86 2.75
C PRO A 34 -10.60 9.88 1.69
N GLY A 35 -11.12 8.73 2.12
CA GLY A 35 -11.66 7.70 1.23
C GLY A 35 -12.81 8.18 0.34
N ASP A 36 -13.53 9.21 0.75
CA ASP A 36 -14.61 9.85 -0.01
C ASP A 36 -14.18 10.39 -1.39
N VAL A 37 -12.88 10.60 -1.63
CA VAL A 37 -12.36 11.05 -2.93
C VAL A 37 -12.23 9.92 -3.96
N GLN A 38 -12.40 8.66 -3.54
CA GLN A 38 -12.33 7.48 -4.41
C GLN A 38 -13.64 7.31 -5.20
N THR A 39 -13.90 8.26 -6.08
CA THR A 39 -15.09 8.32 -6.93
C THR A 39 -14.75 8.07 -8.40
N ASP A 40 -15.74 7.76 -9.23
CA ASP A 40 -15.51 7.43 -10.63
C ASP A 40 -14.91 8.60 -11.44
N ILE A 41 -15.20 9.84 -11.04
CA ILE A 41 -14.70 11.04 -11.74
C ILE A 41 -13.20 11.30 -11.56
N VAL A 42 -12.54 10.63 -10.61
CA VAL A 42 -11.08 10.78 -10.35
C VAL A 42 -10.28 9.54 -10.72
N THR A 43 -10.89 8.59 -11.41
CA THR A 43 -10.17 7.42 -11.91
C THR A 43 -9.26 7.77 -13.08
N SER A 44 -8.18 7.02 -13.20
CA SER A 44 -7.23 7.08 -14.30
C SER A 44 -7.15 5.74 -15.02
N PHE A 45 -6.57 5.74 -16.21
CA PHE A 45 -6.34 4.56 -17.03
C PHE A 45 -4.85 4.40 -17.28
N LEU A 46 -4.40 3.16 -17.43
CA LEU A 46 -3.01 2.83 -17.76
C LEU A 46 -2.91 2.27 -19.19
N PRO A 47 -1.82 2.61 -19.91
CA PRO A 47 -1.50 1.92 -21.16
C PRO A 47 -1.39 0.41 -20.95
N PHE A 48 -1.78 -0.38 -21.96
CA PHE A 48 -1.72 -1.85 -21.95
C PHE A 48 -2.60 -2.58 -20.92
N TRP A 49 -3.44 -1.86 -20.18
CA TRP A 49 -4.45 -2.43 -19.31
C TRP A 49 -5.84 -2.33 -19.96
N GLN A 50 -6.59 -3.42 -19.91
CA GLN A 50 -7.94 -3.54 -20.47
C GLN A 50 -8.96 -3.69 -19.34
N GLU A 51 -10.16 -3.14 -19.51
CA GLU A 51 -11.27 -3.17 -18.52
C GLU A 51 -10.77 -2.78 -17.11
N THR A 52 -9.88 -1.79 -17.04
CA THR A 52 -9.18 -1.42 -15.81
C THR A 52 -9.26 0.07 -15.56
N ARG A 53 -9.49 0.44 -14.32
CA ARG A 53 -9.36 1.82 -13.82
C ARG A 53 -8.61 1.82 -12.50
N LEU A 54 -8.07 2.96 -12.12
CA LEU A 54 -7.33 3.09 -10.87
C LEU A 54 -7.54 4.46 -10.22
N TRP A 55 -7.37 4.49 -8.92
CA TRP A 55 -7.21 5.71 -8.12
C TRP A 55 -5.74 5.88 -7.75
N VAL A 56 -5.18 7.01 -8.14
CA VAL A 56 -3.79 7.35 -7.78
C VAL A 56 -3.79 7.90 -6.37
N LEU A 57 -3.27 7.15 -5.41
CA LEU A 57 -3.16 7.56 -4.01
C LEU A 57 -1.89 8.35 -3.76
N ALA A 58 -0.77 7.94 -4.37
CA ALA A 58 0.50 8.62 -4.30
C ALA A 58 1.33 8.38 -5.57
N ARG A 59 2.14 9.35 -5.96
CA ARG A 59 3.16 9.24 -7.00
C ARG A 59 4.13 10.43 -6.91
N PRO A 60 5.36 10.33 -7.41
CA PRO A 60 6.34 11.42 -7.34
C PRO A 60 5.88 12.75 -7.94
N LEU A 61 4.99 12.73 -8.93
CA LEU A 61 4.50 13.93 -9.61
C LEU A 61 3.30 14.61 -8.93
N SER A 62 2.83 14.12 -7.78
CA SER A 62 1.67 14.68 -7.08
C SER A 62 1.99 15.76 -6.04
N GLY A 63 3.26 16.14 -5.90
CA GLY A 63 3.71 17.11 -4.90
C GLY A 63 4.01 16.49 -3.52
N PHE A 64 3.79 15.20 -3.38
CA PHE A 64 4.19 14.35 -2.27
C PHE A 64 4.50 12.95 -2.81
N ALA A 65 5.05 12.06 -2.01
CA ALA A 65 5.63 10.77 -2.36
C ALA A 65 6.86 10.93 -3.28
N GLU A 66 8.04 10.74 -2.72
CA GLU A 66 9.30 10.93 -3.44
C GLU A 66 9.80 9.63 -4.06
N THR A 67 9.58 8.49 -3.38
CA THR A 67 10.26 7.23 -3.71
C THR A 67 9.35 6.20 -4.37
N PHE A 68 8.02 6.34 -4.33
CA PHE A 68 7.09 5.29 -4.74
C PHE A 68 5.83 5.83 -5.41
N SER A 69 5.10 4.92 -6.08
CA SER A 69 3.71 5.13 -6.49
C SER A 69 2.82 4.11 -5.81
N HIS A 70 1.62 4.55 -5.41
CA HIS A 70 0.60 3.70 -4.81
C HIS A 70 -0.73 3.91 -5.53
N TYR A 71 -1.20 2.86 -6.18
CA TYR A 71 -2.47 2.84 -6.91
C TYR A 71 -3.42 1.87 -6.24
N LEU A 72 -4.70 2.22 -6.19
CA LEU A 72 -5.76 1.27 -5.93
C LEU A 72 -6.39 0.91 -7.27
N MET A 73 -6.31 -0.36 -7.65
CA MET A 73 -6.71 -0.89 -8.95
C MET A 73 -8.07 -1.54 -8.87
N GLU A 74 -8.87 -1.35 -9.91
CA GLU A 74 -10.06 -2.14 -10.20
C GLU A 74 -9.92 -2.73 -11.60
N VAL A 75 -10.00 -4.05 -11.70
CA VAL A 75 -9.94 -4.77 -12.98
C VAL A 75 -11.28 -5.50 -13.15
N GLY A 76 -12.04 -5.10 -14.17
CA GLY A 76 -13.32 -5.70 -14.52
C GLY A 76 -13.20 -7.13 -15.03
N ALA A 77 -14.32 -7.81 -15.20
CA ALA A 77 -14.39 -9.16 -15.74
C ALA A 77 -13.75 -9.24 -17.15
N GLY A 78 -12.84 -10.18 -17.36
CA GLY A 78 -12.08 -10.33 -18.60
C GLY A 78 -11.01 -9.27 -18.84
N GLY A 79 -10.81 -8.38 -17.87
CA GLY A 79 -9.79 -7.33 -17.92
C GLY A 79 -8.43 -7.80 -17.44
N GLY A 80 -7.44 -6.92 -17.54
CA GLY A 80 -6.07 -7.19 -17.11
C GLY A 80 -5.03 -6.60 -18.03
N SER A 81 -3.81 -7.14 -17.99
CA SER A 81 -2.71 -6.73 -18.84
C SER A 81 -1.76 -7.86 -19.12
N GLN A 82 -1.31 -7.95 -20.39
CA GLN A 82 -0.22 -8.82 -20.81
C GLN A 82 1.15 -8.18 -20.61
N GLN A 83 1.19 -6.88 -20.36
CA GLN A 83 2.40 -6.09 -20.11
C GLN A 83 2.11 -5.01 -19.07
N PRO A 84 1.91 -5.40 -17.80
CA PRO A 84 1.47 -4.48 -16.75
C PRO A 84 2.48 -3.39 -16.41
N GLU A 85 3.78 -3.73 -16.43
CA GLU A 85 4.89 -2.85 -16.06
C GLU A 85 5.78 -2.55 -17.27
N ASN A 86 5.99 -1.25 -17.52
CA ASN A 86 6.81 -0.79 -18.65
C ASN A 86 8.16 -0.21 -18.21
N ASP A 87 8.36 0.01 -16.91
CA ASP A 87 9.64 0.46 -16.37
C ASP A 87 10.44 -0.76 -15.88
N PRO A 88 11.49 -1.20 -16.60
CA PRO A 88 12.26 -2.36 -16.21
C PRO A 88 13.05 -2.15 -14.89
N THR A 89 13.08 -0.94 -14.37
CA THR A 89 13.71 -0.63 -13.09
C THR A 89 12.74 -0.66 -11.92
N ALA A 90 11.44 -0.76 -12.19
CA ALA A 90 10.42 -0.79 -11.15
C ALA A 90 10.22 -2.21 -10.61
N GLN A 91 10.28 -2.33 -9.30
CA GLN A 91 9.74 -3.47 -8.56
C GLN A 91 8.31 -3.17 -8.14
N SER A 92 7.51 -4.19 -7.90
CA SER A 92 6.09 -4.05 -7.59
C SER A 92 5.66 -4.94 -6.43
N VAL A 93 4.69 -4.46 -5.66
CA VAL A 93 3.90 -5.28 -4.76
C VAL A 93 2.44 -5.14 -5.14
N LEU A 94 1.74 -6.27 -5.25
CA LEU A 94 0.28 -6.33 -5.36
C LEU A 94 -0.26 -6.86 -4.03
N PHE A 95 -1.25 -6.16 -3.47
CA PHE A 95 -1.99 -6.62 -2.30
C PHE A 95 -3.48 -6.61 -2.60
N PHE A 96 -4.09 -7.79 -2.69
CA PHE A 96 -5.48 -7.97 -3.07
C PHE A 96 -6.43 -7.66 -1.90
N VAL A 97 -7.50 -6.91 -2.18
CA VAL A 97 -8.50 -6.51 -1.18
C VAL A 97 -9.91 -7.01 -1.52
N GLY A 98 -10.17 -7.47 -2.76
CA GLY A 98 -11.46 -8.01 -3.16
C GLY A 98 -11.44 -8.65 -4.53
N GLY A 99 -12.36 -9.57 -4.78
CA GLY A 99 -12.42 -10.35 -6.01
C GLY A 99 -11.25 -11.32 -6.17
N SER A 100 -11.05 -11.83 -7.38
CA SER A 100 -9.93 -12.71 -7.72
C SER A 100 -9.40 -12.41 -9.12
N ALA A 101 -8.12 -12.73 -9.34
CA ALA A 101 -7.47 -12.67 -10.64
C ALA A 101 -6.36 -13.72 -10.72
N THR A 102 -5.94 -14.03 -11.93
CA THR A 102 -4.81 -14.91 -12.19
C THR A 102 -3.59 -14.09 -12.54
N ILE A 103 -2.47 -14.36 -11.88
CA ILE A 103 -1.16 -13.81 -12.23
C ILE A 103 -0.29 -14.89 -12.88
N SER A 104 0.51 -14.49 -13.87
CA SER A 104 1.48 -15.37 -14.54
C SER A 104 2.84 -14.69 -14.62
N PHE A 105 3.90 -15.39 -14.22
CA PHE A 105 5.30 -15.00 -14.37
C PHE A 105 6.21 -16.23 -14.30
N ASP A 106 7.36 -16.20 -14.95
CA ASP A 106 8.35 -17.29 -14.97
C ASP A 106 7.76 -18.67 -15.34
N GLY A 107 6.77 -18.71 -16.23
CA GLY A 107 6.08 -19.93 -16.59
C GLY A 107 5.18 -20.53 -15.50
N LYS A 108 5.01 -19.83 -14.38
CA LYS A 108 4.11 -20.17 -13.27
C LYS A 108 2.82 -19.39 -13.40
N GLN A 109 1.75 -19.95 -12.87
CA GLN A 109 0.44 -19.31 -12.78
C GLN A 109 -0.12 -19.51 -11.37
N ALA A 110 -0.75 -18.47 -10.81
CA ALA A 110 -1.39 -18.55 -9.51
C ALA A 110 -2.68 -17.71 -9.50
N GLU A 111 -3.67 -18.19 -8.75
CA GLU A 111 -4.88 -17.43 -8.43
C GLU A 111 -4.64 -16.56 -7.20
N LEU A 112 -5.07 -15.31 -7.30
CA LEU A 112 -4.98 -14.30 -6.25
C LEU A 112 -6.38 -13.93 -5.78
N GLU A 113 -6.54 -13.78 -4.47
CA GLU A 113 -7.79 -13.38 -3.81
C GLU A 113 -7.53 -12.38 -2.70
N ALA A 114 -8.58 -11.89 -2.04
CA ALA A 114 -8.44 -10.94 -0.94
C ALA A 114 -7.49 -11.46 0.15
N GLY A 115 -6.47 -10.69 0.48
CA GLY A 115 -5.37 -11.04 1.37
C GLY A 115 -4.12 -11.57 0.68
N SER A 116 -4.16 -11.85 -0.64
CA SER A 116 -2.97 -12.25 -1.39
C SER A 116 -1.97 -11.11 -1.49
N TYR A 117 -0.71 -11.42 -1.28
CA TYR A 117 0.45 -10.55 -1.43
C TYR A 117 1.39 -11.12 -2.47
N VAL A 118 1.79 -10.30 -3.44
CA VAL A 118 2.72 -10.68 -4.50
C VAL A 118 3.87 -9.69 -4.54
N TYR A 119 5.10 -10.15 -4.47
CA TYR A 119 6.28 -9.36 -4.75
C TYR A 119 6.83 -9.71 -6.14
N LEU A 120 7.09 -8.70 -6.95
CA LEU A 120 7.59 -8.79 -8.31
C LEU A 120 8.86 -7.93 -8.42
N PRO A 121 10.04 -8.54 -8.63
CA PRO A 121 11.29 -7.81 -8.77
C PRO A 121 11.32 -6.97 -10.06
N ALA A 122 12.22 -5.99 -10.09
CA ALA A 122 12.47 -5.18 -11.28
C ALA A 122 12.91 -6.04 -12.46
N GLY A 123 12.36 -5.73 -13.64
CA GLY A 123 12.69 -6.43 -14.88
C GLY A 123 12.00 -7.78 -15.08
N LEU A 124 11.16 -8.22 -14.15
CA LEU A 124 10.37 -9.44 -14.32
C LEU A 124 9.19 -9.17 -15.27
N ASP A 125 9.05 -10.03 -16.28
CA ASP A 125 7.85 -10.08 -17.12
C ASP A 125 6.73 -10.82 -16.38
N TRP A 126 5.58 -10.16 -16.24
CA TRP A 126 4.41 -10.74 -15.60
C TRP A 126 3.12 -10.31 -16.31
N GLN A 127 2.06 -11.04 -16.07
CA GLN A 127 0.74 -10.79 -16.64
C GLN A 127 -0.31 -10.94 -15.55
N LEU A 128 -1.42 -10.24 -15.69
CA LEU A 128 -2.56 -10.35 -14.79
C LEU A 128 -3.85 -10.39 -15.61
N GLU A 129 -4.73 -11.32 -15.28
CA GLU A 129 -6.02 -11.49 -15.94
C GLU A 129 -7.11 -11.75 -14.89
N ASN A 130 -8.17 -10.98 -14.94
CA ASN A 130 -9.37 -11.26 -14.17
C ASN A 130 -10.27 -12.22 -14.97
N THR A 131 -10.15 -13.50 -14.70
CA THR A 131 -10.96 -14.57 -15.33
C THR A 131 -12.32 -14.75 -14.66
N SER A 132 -12.59 -14.02 -13.56
CA SER A 132 -13.87 -14.08 -12.83
C SER A 132 -14.97 -13.24 -13.51
N SER A 133 -16.21 -13.41 -13.08
CA SER A 133 -17.36 -12.62 -13.56
C SER A 133 -17.56 -11.30 -12.80
N SER A 134 -16.71 -11.00 -11.83
CA SER A 134 -16.83 -9.80 -10.98
C SER A 134 -15.50 -9.04 -10.97
N PRO A 135 -15.52 -7.72 -10.73
CA PRO A 135 -14.29 -6.96 -10.59
C PRO A 135 -13.40 -7.47 -9.46
N CYS A 136 -12.09 -7.43 -9.66
CA CYS A 136 -11.13 -7.58 -8.57
C CYS A 136 -10.48 -6.24 -8.23
N HIS A 137 -10.03 -6.12 -6.98
CA HIS A 137 -9.45 -4.89 -6.45
C HIS A 137 -8.16 -5.23 -5.70
N PHE A 138 -7.12 -4.44 -5.97
CA PHE A 138 -5.83 -4.60 -5.31
C PHE A 138 -5.07 -3.28 -5.23
N HIS A 139 -4.21 -3.16 -4.23
CA HIS A 139 -3.20 -2.12 -4.16
C HIS A 139 -2.01 -2.52 -5.02
N TRP A 140 -1.57 -1.62 -5.90
CA TRP A 140 -0.35 -1.76 -6.64
C TRP A 140 0.63 -0.70 -6.20
N ILE A 141 1.71 -1.13 -5.54
CA ILE A 141 2.75 -0.27 -5.00
C ILE A 141 4.02 -0.52 -5.81
N ARG A 142 4.58 0.55 -6.37
CA ARG A 142 5.73 0.50 -7.27
C ARG A 142 6.85 1.41 -6.78
N LYS A 143 8.06 0.93 -6.87
CA LYS A 143 9.26 1.70 -6.53
C LYS A 143 10.40 1.31 -7.46
N ARG A 144 11.20 2.29 -7.89
CA ARG A 144 12.47 1.97 -8.56
C ARG A 144 13.36 1.15 -7.60
N TYR A 145 13.76 -0.04 -8.04
CA TYR A 145 14.65 -0.88 -7.24
C TYR A 145 16.04 -0.27 -7.15
N GLN A 146 16.59 -0.23 -5.97
CA GLN A 146 17.93 0.25 -5.69
C GLN A 146 18.84 -0.96 -5.38
N PRO A 147 19.66 -1.42 -6.34
CA PRO A 147 20.53 -2.57 -6.13
C PRO A 147 21.60 -2.27 -5.07
N VAL A 148 22.10 -3.32 -4.43
CA VAL A 148 23.27 -3.28 -3.54
C VAL A 148 24.36 -4.10 -4.21
N GLU A 149 25.57 -3.55 -4.27
CA GLU A 149 26.71 -4.24 -4.86
C GLU A 149 27.02 -5.55 -4.10
N GLY A 150 27.14 -6.64 -4.84
CA GLY A 150 27.42 -7.97 -4.28
C GLY A 150 26.21 -8.67 -3.64
N ILE A 151 25.00 -8.12 -3.76
CA ILE A 151 23.76 -8.75 -3.28
C ILE A 151 22.81 -8.89 -4.47
N ASP A 152 22.41 -10.12 -4.77
CA ASP A 152 21.43 -10.38 -5.84
C ASP A 152 20.05 -9.85 -5.46
N PRO A 153 19.25 -9.34 -6.42
CA PRO A 153 17.86 -8.96 -6.18
C PRO A 153 17.03 -10.13 -5.62
N PRO A 154 15.96 -9.85 -4.86
CA PRO A 154 15.09 -10.92 -4.38
C PRO A 154 14.29 -11.54 -5.53
N ASP A 155 13.95 -12.82 -5.39
CA ASP A 155 13.06 -13.53 -6.30
C ASP A 155 11.60 -13.09 -6.13
N ALA A 156 10.77 -13.29 -7.17
CA ALA A 156 9.34 -13.14 -7.08
C ALA A 156 8.72 -14.19 -6.16
N PHE A 157 7.76 -13.79 -5.35
CA PHE A 157 7.03 -14.72 -4.48
C PHE A 157 5.59 -14.27 -4.25
N ILE A 158 4.76 -15.25 -3.84
CA ILE A 158 3.36 -15.06 -3.45
C ILE A 158 3.18 -15.61 -2.04
N THR A 159 2.46 -14.88 -1.22
CA THR A 159 2.02 -15.30 0.12
C THR A 159 0.67 -14.64 0.43
N THR A 160 0.16 -14.83 1.65
CA THR A 160 -1.10 -14.23 2.07
C THR A 160 -0.99 -13.61 3.47
N ASP A 161 -1.87 -12.65 3.77
CA ASP A 161 -2.02 -12.09 5.13
C ASP A 161 -2.37 -13.20 6.15
N ALA A 162 -3.17 -14.19 5.73
CA ALA A 162 -3.56 -15.31 6.58
C ALA A 162 -2.40 -16.27 6.93
N GLU A 163 -1.42 -16.43 6.04
CA GLU A 163 -0.23 -17.26 6.25
C GLU A 163 0.90 -16.50 6.97
N THR A 164 0.83 -15.19 7.00
CA THR A 164 1.85 -14.35 7.63
C THR A 164 1.57 -14.16 9.11
N THR A 165 2.40 -14.77 9.97
CA THR A 165 2.26 -14.62 11.42
C THR A 165 2.58 -13.19 11.85
N PRO A 166 1.64 -12.45 12.47
CA PRO A 166 1.91 -11.12 12.99
C PRO A 166 2.97 -11.18 14.10
N ILE A 167 3.91 -10.24 14.06
CA ILE A 167 4.92 -10.06 15.09
C ILE A 167 4.45 -8.98 16.05
N GLU A 168 4.26 -9.34 17.31
CA GLU A 168 3.87 -8.41 18.36
C GLU A 168 5.00 -7.41 18.65
N MET A 169 4.63 -6.16 18.87
CA MET A 169 5.58 -5.15 19.29
C MET A 169 5.90 -5.33 20.79
N PRO A 170 7.19 -5.21 21.18
CA PRO A 170 7.58 -5.37 22.57
C PRO A 170 6.80 -4.46 23.51
N ASP A 171 6.52 -4.95 24.72
CA ASP A 171 5.88 -4.21 25.82
C ASP A 171 4.48 -3.63 25.48
N THR A 172 3.73 -4.31 24.60
CA THR A 172 2.39 -3.87 24.18
C THR A 172 1.26 -4.85 24.50
N ASP A 173 1.51 -5.90 25.27
CA ASP A 173 0.52 -6.91 25.65
C ASP A 173 -0.29 -7.48 24.47
N GLY A 174 0.35 -7.60 23.29
CA GLY A 174 -0.26 -8.13 22.07
C GLY A 174 -1.27 -7.19 21.39
N VAL A 175 -1.45 -5.97 21.89
CA VAL A 175 -2.41 -5.03 21.27
C VAL A 175 -1.88 -4.30 20.05
N TRP A 176 -0.59 -4.42 19.75
CA TRP A 176 0.06 -3.88 18.55
C TRP A 176 0.92 -4.96 17.91
N ALA A 177 0.61 -5.31 16.68
CA ALA A 177 1.34 -6.31 15.91
C ALA A 177 1.52 -5.88 14.45
N THR A 178 2.50 -6.46 13.78
CA THR A 178 2.77 -6.20 12.36
C THR A 178 2.94 -7.51 11.60
N SER A 179 2.14 -7.73 10.57
CA SER A 179 2.35 -8.78 9.56
C SER A 179 3.40 -8.28 8.59
N ARG A 180 4.57 -8.92 8.60
CA ARG A 180 5.70 -8.59 7.71
C ARG A 180 5.82 -9.65 6.65
N PHE A 181 5.59 -9.30 5.40
CA PHE A 181 5.66 -10.23 4.25
C PHE A 181 7.10 -10.52 3.81
N VAL A 182 8.05 -9.68 4.20
CA VAL A 182 9.49 -9.89 4.01
C VAL A 182 10.23 -9.72 5.33
N ASP A 183 11.34 -10.44 5.48
CA ASP A 183 12.22 -10.28 6.63
C ASP A 183 12.86 -8.87 6.61
N PRO A 184 12.67 -8.04 7.63
CA PRO A 184 13.26 -6.71 7.67
C PRO A 184 14.79 -6.69 7.71
N SER A 185 15.44 -7.81 7.99
CA SER A 185 16.90 -7.97 7.94
C SER A 185 17.42 -8.40 6.56
N ASP A 186 16.55 -8.77 5.63
CA ASP A 186 16.92 -9.15 4.27
C ASP A 186 17.25 -7.90 3.43
N LEU A 187 18.56 -7.63 3.28
CA LEU A 187 19.07 -6.48 2.54
C LEU A 187 18.81 -6.51 1.04
N ARG A 188 18.27 -7.61 0.51
CA ARG A 188 17.85 -7.68 -0.90
C ARG A 188 16.65 -6.77 -1.17
N HIS A 189 15.75 -6.59 -0.19
CA HIS A 189 14.59 -5.73 -0.32
C HIS A 189 14.90 -4.28 0.04
N ASP A 190 14.44 -3.33 -0.75
CA ASP A 190 14.59 -1.89 -0.52
C ASP A 190 13.25 -1.16 -0.32
N MET A 191 12.18 -1.91 -0.19
CA MET A 191 10.87 -1.46 0.31
C MET A 191 10.20 -2.57 1.11
N HIS A 192 9.40 -2.19 2.08
CA HIS A 192 8.55 -3.12 2.83
C HIS A 192 7.11 -2.67 2.76
N ILE A 193 6.23 -3.61 2.42
CA ILE A 193 4.79 -3.42 2.55
C ILE A 193 4.33 -4.37 3.65
N ASN A 194 3.73 -3.82 4.70
CA ASN A 194 3.32 -4.54 5.90
C ASN A 194 1.86 -4.27 6.20
N ILE A 195 1.24 -5.08 7.06
CA ILE A 195 -0.03 -4.74 7.69
C ILE A 195 0.21 -4.50 9.17
N VAL A 196 -0.09 -3.30 9.62
CA VAL A 196 -0.03 -2.95 11.04
C VAL A 196 -1.43 -3.12 11.63
N THR A 197 -1.51 -3.77 12.78
CA THR A 197 -2.76 -4.10 13.46
C THR A 197 -2.71 -3.64 14.90
N PHE A 198 -3.73 -2.86 15.30
CA PHE A 198 -3.99 -2.50 16.69
C PHE A 198 -5.31 -3.13 17.11
N GLN A 199 -5.29 -3.88 18.21
CA GLN A 199 -6.53 -4.31 18.86
C GLN A 199 -7.27 -3.09 19.46
N PRO A 200 -8.58 -3.19 19.74
CA PRO A 200 -9.32 -2.10 20.36
C PRO A 200 -8.60 -1.54 21.58
N GLY A 201 -8.35 -0.23 21.59
CA GLY A 201 -7.58 0.46 22.64
C GLY A 201 -6.05 0.37 22.50
N GLY A 202 -5.56 -0.39 21.55
CA GLY A 202 -4.12 -0.43 21.23
C GLY A 202 -3.62 0.92 20.70
N LYS A 203 -2.34 1.23 20.95
CA LYS A 203 -1.77 2.55 20.61
C LYS A 203 -0.26 2.46 20.39
N ILE A 204 0.25 3.46 19.67
CA ILE A 204 1.66 3.85 19.74
C ILE A 204 1.77 4.83 20.91
N PRO A 205 2.45 4.49 22.02
CA PRO A 205 2.35 5.23 23.28
C PRO A 205 3.17 6.54 23.32
N PHE A 206 3.90 6.85 22.25
CA PHE A 206 4.74 8.06 22.13
C PHE A 206 4.72 8.54 20.67
N ALA A 207 5.07 9.79 20.45
CA ALA A 207 5.32 10.27 19.09
C ALA A 207 6.67 9.73 18.60
N GLU A 208 6.64 8.90 17.56
CA GLU A 208 7.83 8.35 16.90
C GLU A 208 8.12 9.08 15.60
N THR A 209 9.36 8.99 15.14
CA THR A 209 9.77 9.44 13.80
C THR A 209 10.60 8.37 13.14
N HIS A 210 10.53 8.31 11.80
CA HIS A 210 11.31 7.38 11.00
C HIS A 210 12.07 8.12 9.92
N VAL A 211 13.24 7.62 9.55
CA VAL A 211 14.01 8.10 8.39
C VAL A 211 13.31 7.76 7.07
N MET A 212 12.39 6.80 7.09
CA MET A 212 11.67 6.30 5.92
C MET A 212 10.46 7.18 5.58
N GLU A 213 10.20 7.30 4.29
CA GLU A 213 8.92 7.76 3.75
C GLU A 213 7.85 6.69 3.96
N HIS A 214 6.61 7.10 4.25
CA HIS A 214 5.50 6.18 4.48
C HIS A 214 4.30 6.49 3.59
N GLY A 215 3.60 5.42 3.19
CA GLY A 215 2.26 5.47 2.63
C GLY A 215 1.37 4.50 3.41
N LEU A 216 0.27 5.00 3.97
CA LEU A 216 -0.64 4.22 4.81
C LEU A 216 -2.04 4.23 4.23
N TYR A 217 -2.64 3.06 4.00
CA TYR A 217 -4.04 2.94 3.59
C TYR A 217 -4.82 2.17 4.64
N VAL A 218 -5.89 2.77 5.16
CA VAL A 218 -6.72 2.13 6.19
C VAL A 218 -7.57 1.03 5.57
N LEU A 219 -7.33 -0.21 5.99
CA LEU A 219 -8.02 -1.40 5.51
C LEU A 219 -9.27 -1.72 6.32
N GLN A 220 -9.21 -1.54 7.65
CA GLN A 220 -10.24 -1.98 8.58
C GLN A 220 -10.23 -1.16 9.87
N GLY A 221 -11.41 -1.00 10.47
CA GLY A 221 -11.55 -0.35 11.77
C GLY A 221 -11.34 1.17 11.72
N ARG A 222 -11.32 1.80 12.88
CA ARG A 222 -11.14 3.24 13.03
C ARG A 222 -10.00 3.54 13.96
N GLY A 223 -9.28 4.61 13.69
CA GLY A 223 -8.20 5.09 14.53
C GLY A 223 -8.21 6.61 14.65
N VAL A 224 -7.40 7.10 15.56
CA VAL A 224 -7.03 8.51 15.61
C VAL A 224 -5.52 8.59 15.44
N TYR A 225 -5.10 9.26 14.40
CA TYR A 225 -3.70 9.39 14.02
C TYR A 225 -3.18 10.79 14.37
N TYR A 226 -2.04 10.83 15.03
CA TYR A 226 -1.27 12.06 15.26
C TYR A 226 -0.25 12.22 14.15
N LEU A 227 -0.30 13.33 13.44
CA LEU A 227 0.63 13.67 12.38
C LEU A 227 1.12 15.11 12.56
N ASN A 228 2.39 15.26 12.94
CA ASN A 228 3.08 16.55 13.06
C ASN A 228 2.22 17.66 13.73
N GLY A 229 1.73 17.40 14.92
CA GLY A 229 0.96 18.36 15.70
C GLY A 229 -0.56 18.34 15.49
N ARG A 230 -1.08 17.45 14.63
CA ARG A 230 -2.51 17.32 14.36
C ARG A 230 -3.03 15.93 14.71
N TRP A 231 -4.20 15.86 15.32
CA TRP A 231 -4.96 14.63 15.51
C TRP A 231 -6.03 14.52 14.43
N ILE A 232 -6.09 13.38 13.76
CA ILE A 232 -6.96 13.12 12.60
C ILE A 232 -7.68 11.81 12.84
N GLU A 233 -9.01 11.82 12.80
CA GLU A 233 -9.78 10.57 12.77
C GLU A 233 -9.63 9.93 11.40
N VAL A 234 -9.34 8.60 11.38
CA VAL A 234 -9.13 7.84 10.17
C VAL A 234 -10.04 6.61 10.15
N GLU A 235 -10.53 6.27 8.96
CA GLU A 235 -11.45 5.17 8.71
C GLU A 235 -11.10 4.43 7.41
N PRO A 236 -11.69 3.24 7.14
CA PRO A 236 -11.38 2.48 5.94
C PRO A 236 -11.52 3.29 4.67
N GLY A 237 -10.51 3.21 3.80
CA GLY A 237 -10.39 3.99 2.57
C GLY A 237 -9.55 5.25 2.69
N ASP A 238 -9.32 5.76 3.90
CA ASP A 238 -8.45 6.92 4.09
C ASP A 238 -6.99 6.56 3.79
N TYR A 239 -6.30 7.50 3.17
CA TYR A 239 -4.89 7.38 2.82
C TYR A 239 -4.07 8.47 3.47
N MET A 240 -2.91 8.12 4.00
CA MET A 240 -1.92 9.03 4.57
C MET A 240 -0.57 8.83 3.91
N TRP A 241 0.06 9.93 3.52
CA TRP A 241 1.47 9.96 3.18
C TRP A 241 2.25 10.72 4.25
N LEU A 242 3.37 10.17 4.69
CA LEU A 242 4.26 10.78 5.66
C LEU A 242 5.65 10.93 5.07
N ARG A 243 6.16 12.14 5.13
CA ARG A 243 7.56 12.42 4.84
C ARG A 243 8.46 11.78 5.89
N ALA A 244 9.71 11.49 5.51
CA ALA A 244 10.76 11.14 6.46
C ALA A 244 10.78 12.13 7.64
N PHE A 245 10.91 11.60 8.86
CA PHE A 245 10.91 12.31 10.14
C PHE A 245 9.59 12.98 10.53
N CYS A 246 8.48 12.74 9.83
CA CYS A 246 7.17 13.20 10.30
C CYS A 246 6.84 12.57 11.66
N PRO A 247 6.63 13.36 12.73
CA PRO A 247 6.20 12.83 14.02
C PRO A 247 4.83 12.19 13.89
N GLN A 248 4.70 10.95 14.36
CA GLN A 248 3.48 10.17 14.28
C GLN A 248 3.20 9.36 15.54
N ALA A 249 1.93 9.15 15.82
CA ALA A 249 1.40 8.22 16.81
C ALA A 249 -0.03 7.85 16.41
N CYS A 250 -0.60 6.80 16.99
CA CYS A 250 -2.00 6.51 16.77
C CYS A 250 -2.60 5.70 17.92
N TYR A 251 -3.94 5.64 17.96
CA TYR A 251 -4.67 4.66 18.75
C TYR A 251 -5.90 4.15 18.02
N ALA A 252 -6.25 2.89 18.26
CA ALA A 252 -7.46 2.27 17.77
C ALA A 252 -8.67 2.80 18.54
N ALA A 253 -9.60 3.48 17.83
CA ALA A 253 -10.73 4.19 18.44
C ALA A 253 -12.06 3.40 18.37
N GLY A 254 -12.09 2.26 17.68
CA GLY A 254 -13.29 1.46 17.46
C GLY A 254 -13.40 0.24 18.35
N LYS A 255 -14.43 -0.58 18.07
CA LYS A 255 -14.63 -1.91 18.69
C LYS A 255 -13.99 -3.04 17.89
N GLU A 256 -13.51 -2.73 16.68
CA GLU A 256 -12.83 -3.65 15.78
C GLU A 256 -11.34 -3.35 15.75
N PRO A 257 -10.51 -4.30 15.37
CA PRO A 257 -9.10 -4.04 15.13
C PRO A 257 -8.93 -2.91 14.10
N PHE A 258 -8.05 -1.97 14.38
CA PHE A 258 -7.62 -0.95 13.44
C PHE A 258 -6.44 -1.49 12.65
N ARG A 259 -6.59 -1.58 11.31
CA ARG A 259 -5.58 -2.18 10.42
C ARG A 259 -5.31 -1.28 9.23
N TYR A 260 -4.05 -1.13 8.87
CA TYR A 260 -3.67 -0.41 7.66
C TYR A 260 -2.52 -1.09 6.92
N LEU A 261 -2.55 -0.97 5.60
CA LEU A 261 -1.46 -1.34 4.71
C LEU A 261 -0.43 -0.22 4.76
N LEU A 262 0.81 -0.57 5.07
CA LEU A 262 1.92 0.37 5.23
C LEU A 262 2.98 0.11 4.16
N TYR A 263 3.23 1.09 3.31
CA TYR A 263 4.48 1.19 2.55
C TYR A 263 5.53 1.91 3.39
N LYS A 264 6.75 1.43 3.35
CA LYS A 264 7.94 2.17 3.74
C LYS A 264 9.13 1.78 2.84
N ASP A 265 9.97 2.76 2.50
CA ASP A 265 11.30 2.47 2.01
C ASP A 265 12.14 1.87 3.16
N VAL A 266 13.33 1.38 2.86
CA VAL A 266 14.16 0.76 3.90
C VAL A 266 15.31 1.65 4.30
N ASN A 267 15.65 1.58 5.57
CA ASN A 267 16.82 2.24 6.14
C ASN A 267 18.07 1.39 5.90
N ARG A 268 18.53 1.30 4.66
CA ARG A 268 19.80 0.67 4.31
C ARG A 268 20.75 1.70 3.68
N HIS A 269 22.03 1.35 3.59
CA HIS A 269 23.01 2.21 2.96
C HIS A 269 22.60 2.52 1.50
N MET A 270 22.46 3.79 1.19
CA MET A 270 22.02 4.26 -0.12
C MET A 270 23.13 5.07 -0.78
N PRO A 271 23.26 5.02 -2.13
CA PRO A 271 24.19 5.88 -2.84
C PRO A 271 23.83 7.36 -2.62
N LEU A 272 24.83 8.22 -2.51
CA LEU A 272 24.65 9.65 -2.30
C LEU A 272 24.23 10.39 -3.59
N THR A 273 24.21 9.69 -4.72
CA THR A 273 23.79 10.27 -6.00
C THR A 273 22.26 10.26 -6.10
N PRO A 274 21.61 11.41 -6.39
CA PRO A 274 20.17 11.44 -6.59
C PRO A 274 19.72 10.48 -7.71
N LEU A 275 18.61 9.76 -7.47
CA LEU A 275 17.98 8.93 -8.49
C LEU A 275 17.56 9.82 -9.67
N GLY A 276 18.20 9.70 -10.82
CA GLY A 276 17.84 10.45 -12.02
C GLY A 276 19.00 11.06 -12.80
N ASN A 277 20.21 11.09 -12.26
CA ASN A 277 21.39 11.59 -12.97
C ASN A 277 22.32 10.45 -13.42
N SER A 278 21.79 9.41 -14.06
CA SER A 278 22.59 8.65 -15.02
C SER A 278 22.55 9.43 -16.33
N LEU A 279 23.62 10.20 -16.56
CA LEU A 279 23.94 10.81 -17.85
C LEU A 279 24.08 9.74 -18.93
#